data_f4d860181717fa44d52d5f149d64dde1
#
_entry.id   f4d860181717fa44d52d5f149d64dde1
#
_cell.length_a   1.000
_cell.length_b   1.000
_cell.length_c   1.000
_cell.angle_alpha   90.00
_cell.angle_beta   90.00
_cell.angle_gamma   90.00
#
_symmetry.space_group_name_H-M   'P 1'
#
loop_
_entity.id
_entity.type
_entity.pdbx_description
1 polymer ?
#
loop_
_entity_poly.entity_id
_entity_poly.type
_entity_poly.pdbx_seq_one_letter_code
_entity_poly.pdbx_strand_id
1 'polypeptide(L)'
;MLFRSRVGDPRTEVGKALLKERSPLTHVDRISRPLLIGQGANDPRVKQAEADQIVTAMQKKNIPVTYVLYPDEGHGFARPANRTSFYAVTEAFLSRCLGGRFEPPGKDFDGASITVPTGMEHVPGLKEALARK
;
A
#
# COMPACT_ATOMS: atom_id res chain seq x y z
N MET A 1 -4.99 26.72 6.75
CA MET A 1 -5.58 27.53 5.69
C MET A 1 -5.14 27.12 4.28
N LEU A 2 -3.86 27.03 4.01
CA LEU A 2 -3.33 26.73 2.67
C LEU A 2 -3.82 25.37 2.10
N PHE A 3 -3.95 24.35 2.92
CA PHE A 3 -4.45 23.04 2.52
C PHE A 3 -5.90 23.10 2.00
N ARG A 4 -6.77 23.82 2.72
CA ARG A 4 -8.19 23.95 2.34
C ARG A 4 -8.39 24.69 1.02
N SER A 5 -7.56 25.67 0.72
CA SER A 5 -7.64 26.42 -0.55
C SER A 5 -7.09 25.64 -1.75
N ARG A 6 -6.14 24.72 -1.52
CA ARG A 6 -5.52 23.93 -2.60
C ARG A 6 -6.17 22.57 -2.85
N VAL A 7 -6.67 21.94 -1.80
CA VAL A 7 -7.18 20.56 -1.86
C VAL A 7 -8.69 20.50 -1.81
N GLY A 8 -9.32 21.38 -1.06
CA GLY A 8 -10.77 21.48 -0.86
C GLY A 8 -11.13 21.65 0.61
N ASP A 9 -12.17 22.43 0.89
CA ASP A 9 -12.69 22.63 2.25
C ASP A 9 -13.89 21.70 2.48
N PRO A 10 -13.77 20.69 3.39
CA PRO A 10 -14.85 19.72 3.64
C PRO A 10 -16.11 20.34 4.25
N ARG A 11 -16.07 21.61 4.65
CA ARG A 11 -17.21 22.33 5.23
C ARG A 11 -18.12 22.96 4.18
N THR A 12 -17.66 23.05 2.94
CA THR A 12 -18.43 23.62 1.82
C THR A 12 -18.83 22.54 0.82
N GLU A 13 -19.96 22.69 0.16
CA GLU A 13 -20.41 21.73 -0.85
C GLU A 13 -19.46 21.66 -2.05
N VAL A 14 -18.93 22.79 -2.49
CA VAL A 14 -17.92 22.87 -3.56
C VAL A 14 -16.63 22.15 -3.15
N GLY A 15 -16.19 22.38 -1.92
CA GLY A 15 -14.99 21.71 -1.39
C GLY A 15 -15.17 20.19 -1.24
N LYS A 16 -16.33 19.74 -0.78
CA LYS A 16 -16.67 18.30 -0.72
C LYS A 16 -16.67 17.66 -2.10
N ALA A 17 -17.28 18.33 -3.09
CA ALA A 17 -17.30 17.84 -4.47
C ALA A 17 -15.88 17.72 -5.04
N LEU A 18 -15.03 18.71 -4.80
CA LEU A 18 -13.64 18.73 -5.23
C LEU A 18 -12.81 17.60 -4.56
N LEU A 19 -12.99 17.40 -3.25
CA LEU A 19 -12.33 16.31 -2.51
C LEU A 19 -12.75 14.95 -3.04
N LYS A 20 -14.03 14.77 -3.32
CA LYS A 20 -14.56 13.53 -3.90
C LYS A 20 -14.00 13.29 -5.30
N GLU A 21 -13.98 14.32 -6.15
CA GLU A 21 -13.42 14.25 -7.50
C GLU A 21 -11.94 13.86 -7.51
N ARG A 22 -11.18 14.36 -6.53
CA ARG A 22 -9.73 14.12 -6.43
C ARG A 22 -9.35 12.89 -5.61
N SER A 23 -10.30 12.21 -4.99
CA SER A 23 -10.03 11.03 -4.17
C SER A 23 -9.73 9.80 -5.03
N PRO A 24 -8.60 9.11 -4.82
CA PRO A 24 -8.30 7.86 -5.51
C PRO A 24 -9.38 6.80 -5.31
N LEU A 25 -10.02 6.76 -4.14
CA LEU A 25 -11.10 5.80 -3.83
C LEU A 25 -12.33 6.01 -4.74
N THR A 26 -12.64 7.27 -5.08
CA THR A 26 -13.76 7.59 -5.99
C THR A 26 -13.49 7.09 -7.41
N HIS A 27 -12.22 7.00 -7.80
CA HIS A 27 -11.78 6.62 -9.15
C HIS A 27 -11.17 5.21 -9.18
N VAL A 28 -11.38 4.41 -8.17
CA VAL A 28 -10.84 3.04 -8.10
C VAL A 28 -11.32 2.18 -9.27
N ASP A 29 -12.47 2.50 -9.86
CA ASP A 29 -12.99 1.88 -11.07
C ASP A 29 -12.12 2.09 -12.32
N ARG A 30 -11.26 3.09 -12.33
CA ARG A 30 -10.30 3.36 -13.40
C ARG A 30 -8.97 2.63 -13.24
N ILE A 31 -8.70 2.08 -12.05
CA ILE A 31 -7.50 1.28 -11.80
C ILE A 31 -7.65 -0.06 -12.52
N SER A 32 -6.76 -0.33 -13.47
CA SER A 32 -6.76 -1.56 -14.27
C SER A 32 -5.46 -2.37 -14.14
N ARG A 33 -4.49 -1.86 -13.39
CA ARG A 33 -3.18 -2.49 -13.21
C ARG A 33 -3.01 -2.98 -11.77
N PRO A 34 -2.12 -3.97 -11.54
CA PRO A 34 -1.77 -4.42 -10.20
C PRO A 34 -1.30 -3.27 -9.32
N LEU A 35 -1.66 -3.30 -8.05
CA LEU A 35 -1.30 -2.28 -7.06
C LEU A 35 -0.58 -2.93 -5.88
N LEU A 36 0.49 -2.28 -5.42
CA LEU A 36 1.15 -2.56 -4.14
C LEU A 36 0.84 -1.42 -3.17
N ILE A 37 0.30 -1.76 -2.00
CA ILE A 37 0.01 -0.81 -0.93
C ILE A 37 0.87 -1.16 0.28
N GLY A 38 1.60 -0.15 0.80
CA GLY A 38 2.28 -0.23 2.09
C GLY A 38 1.63 0.72 3.09
N GLN A 39 1.20 0.21 4.24
CA GLN A 39 0.50 0.98 5.27
C GLN A 39 1.10 0.76 6.65
N GLY A 40 1.28 1.83 7.42
CA GLY A 40 1.50 1.77 8.85
C GLY A 40 0.16 1.76 9.60
N ALA A 41 -0.03 0.82 10.53
CA ALA A 41 -1.29 0.72 11.26
C ALA A 41 -1.58 1.92 12.18
N ASN A 42 -0.52 2.61 12.63
CA ASN A 42 -0.60 3.77 13.51
C ASN A 42 -0.48 5.11 12.75
N ASP A 43 -0.74 5.11 11.43
CA ASP A 43 -0.66 6.33 10.63
C ASP A 43 -1.77 7.32 11.03
N PRO A 44 -1.42 8.52 11.58
CA PRO A 44 -2.41 9.49 12.00
C PRO A 44 -2.96 10.34 10.85
N ARG A 45 -2.33 10.29 9.67
CA ARG A 45 -2.68 11.10 8.51
C ARG A 45 -3.51 10.33 7.50
N VAL A 46 -3.12 9.09 7.23
CA VAL A 46 -3.83 8.17 6.33
C VAL A 46 -4.19 6.93 7.13
N LYS A 47 -5.44 6.87 7.57
CA LYS A 47 -5.91 5.76 8.41
C LYS A 47 -5.87 4.44 7.65
N GLN A 48 -5.55 3.37 8.35
CA GLN A 48 -5.56 2.02 7.79
C GLN A 48 -6.86 1.70 7.05
N ALA A 49 -8.01 2.15 7.57
CA ALA A 49 -9.32 1.95 6.95
C ALA A 49 -9.42 2.51 5.52
N GLU A 50 -8.64 3.52 5.16
CA GLU A 50 -8.61 4.05 3.79
C GLU A 50 -7.92 3.07 2.83
N ALA A 51 -6.81 2.45 3.25
CA ALA A 51 -6.16 1.39 2.49
C ALA A 51 -7.07 0.16 2.36
N ASP A 52 -7.74 -0.24 3.44
CA ASP A 52 -8.68 -1.37 3.45
C ASP A 52 -9.83 -1.18 2.45
N GLN A 53 -10.33 0.04 2.30
CA GLN A 53 -11.38 0.36 1.32
C GLN A 53 -10.89 0.19 -0.12
N ILE A 54 -9.67 0.67 -0.44
CA ILE A 54 -9.08 0.50 -1.77
C ILE A 54 -8.84 -0.98 -2.08
N VAL A 55 -8.30 -1.73 -1.13
CA VAL A 55 -8.07 -3.18 -1.26
C VAL A 55 -9.38 -3.90 -1.56
N THR A 56 -10.43 -3.64 -0.77
CA THR A 56 -11.75 -4.23 -0.96
C THR A 56 -12.34 -3.91 -2.33
N ALA A 57 -12.22 -2.66 -2.77
CA ALA A 57 -12.73 -2.23 -4.07
C ALA A 57 -12.00 -2.91 -5.24
N MET A 58 -10.68 -3.07 -5.14
CA MET A 58 -9.88 -3.76 -6.16
C MET A 58 -10.17 -5.27 -6.20
N GLN A 59 -10.34 -5.91 -5.03
CA GLN A 59 -10.72 -7.32 -4.95
C GLN A 59 -12.07 -7.59 -5.62
N LYS A 60 -13.07 -6.72 -5.40
CA LYS A 60 -14.38 -6.83 -6.06
C LYS A 60 -14.30 -6.77 -7.59
N LYS A 61 -13.28 -6.14 -8.12
CA LYS A 61 -13.02 -6.03 -9.56
C LYS A 61 -12.06 -7.08 -10.10
N ASN A 62 -11.59 -8.00 -9.25
CA ASN A 62 -10.59 -9.01 -9.59
C ASN A 62 -9.28 -8.41 -10.12
N ILE A 63 -8.90 -7.22 -9.63
CA ILE A 63 -7.62 -6.59 -9.94
C ILE A 63 -6.61 -7.00 -8.88
N PRO A 64 -5.42 -7.51 -9.28
CA PRO A 64 -4.40 -7.94 -8.32
C PRO A 64 -3.97 -6.78 -7.40
N VAL A 65 -4.08 -6.97 -6.10
CA VAL A 65 -3.62 -6.02 -5.08
C VAL A 65 -2.81 -6.76 -4.02
N THR A 66 -1.63 -6.24 -3.73
CA THR A 66 -0.80 -6.70 -2.62
C THR A 66 -0.82 -5.65 -1.53
N TYR A 67 -1.25 -6.04 -0.34
CA TYR A 67 -1.37 -5.16 0.81
C TYR A 67 -0.38 -5.56 1.88
N VAL A 68 0.57 -4.68 2.15
CA VAL A 68 1.61 -4.84 3.18
C VAL A 68 1.29 -3.91 4.34
N LEU A 69 1.17 -4.47 5.54
CA LEU A 69 0.84 -3.74 6.76
C LEU A 69 1.97 -3.89 7.79
N TYR A 70 2.37 -2.77 8.37
CA TYR A 70 3.32 -2.71 9.49
C TYR A 70 2.59 -2.24 10.75
N PRO A 71 2.35 -3.15 11.73
CA PRO A 71 1.55 -2.83 12.92
C PRO A 71 2.15 -1.75 13.83
N ASP A 72 3.46 -1.59 13.80
CA ASP A 72 4.24 -0.69 14.64
C ASP A 72 4.71 0.59 13.93
N GLU A 73 4.27 0.83 12.69
CA GLU A 73 4.65 2.00 11.92
C GLU A 73 3.52 3.02 11.79
N GLY A 74 3.92 4.28 11.59
CA GLY A 74 3.04 5.41 11.37
C GLY A 74 3.05 5.89 9.92
N HIS A 75 3.09 7.23 9.73
CA HIS A 75 3.16 7.88 8.43
C HIS A 75 4.61 7.87 7.92
N GLY A 76 4.95 6.85 7.18
CA GLY A 76 6.32 6.49 6.80
C GLY A 76 6.90 5.43 7.73
N PHE A 77 7.80 4.61 7.20
CA PHE A 77 8.40 3.50 7.95
C PHE A 77 9.69 3.97 8.61
N ALA A 78 9.66 4.16 9.92
CA ALA A 78 10.79 4.66 10.70
C ALA A 78 11.83 3.58 10.97
N ARG A 79 11.39 2.34 11.22
CA ARG A 79 12.30 1.23 11.55
C ARG A 79 13.06 0.76 10.30
N PRO A 80 14.41 0.66 10.36
CA PRO A 80 15.22 0.22 9.22
C PRO A 80 14.81 -1.15 8.67
N ALA A 81 14.54 -2.13 9.54
CA ALA A 81 14.11 -3.47 9.14
C ALA A 81 12.80 -3.44 8.33
N ASN A 82 11.85 -2.60 8.71
CA ASN A 82 10.60 -2.43 8.00
C ASN A 82 10.82 -1.79 6.61
N ARG A 83 11.68 -0.78 6.51
CA ARG A 83 12.04 -0.19 5.21
C ARG A 83 12.69 -1.20 4.28
N THR A 84 13.68 -1.95 4.79
CA THR A 84 14.37 -2.97 3.99
C THR A 84 13.40 -4.02 3.47
N SER A 85 12.52 -4.53 4.33
CA SER A 85 11.51 -5.51 3.93
C SER A 85 10.54 -4.96 2.88
N PHE A 86 10.12 -3.70 3.01
CA PHE A 86 9.24 -3.07 2.02
C PHE A 86 9.92 -2.85 0.67
N TYR A 87 11.21 -2.48 0.67
CA TYR A 87 11.97 -2.36 -0.59
C TYR A 87 12.12 -3.71 -1.29
N ALA A 88 12.40 -4.78 -0.56
CA ALA A 88 12.48 -6.12 -1.12
C ALA A 88 11.13 -6.57 -1.75
N VAL A 89 10.01 -6.30 -1.08
CA VAL A 89 8.67 -6.54 -1.65
C VAL A 89 8.44 -5.70 -2.90
N THR A 90 8.82 -4.43 -2.87
CA THR A 90 8.64 -3.51 -4.00
C THR A 90 9.46 -3.95 -5.22
N GLU A 91 10.71 -4.36 -5.03
CA GLU A 91 11.57 -4.85 -6.11
C GLU A 91 10.96 -6.10 -6.77
N ALA A 92 10.55 -7.09 -5.98
CA ALA A 92 9.92 -8.30 -6.49
C ALA A 92 8.59 -8.01 -7.19
N PHE A 93 7.77 -7.10 -6.65
CA PHE A 93 6.53 -6.66 -7.29
C PHE A 93 6.79 -6.01 -8.65
N LEU A 94 7.74 -5.08 -8.72
CA LEU A 94 8.07 -4.38 -9.96
C LEU A 94 8.68 -5.34 -11.00
N SER A 95 9.49 -6.30 -10.60
CA SER A 95 10.06 -7.29 -11.53
C SER A 95 8.97 -8.09 -12.23
N ARG A 96 7.92 -8.47 -11.51
CA ARG A 96 6.76 -9.16 -12.09
C ARG A 96 5.96 -8.27 -13.03
N CYS A 97 5.76 -7.01 -12.67
CA CYS A 97 4.93 -6.09 -13.46
C CYS A 97 5.61 -5.59 -14.74
N LEU A 98 6.92 -5.34 -14.67
CA LEU A 98 7.69 -4.68 -15.73
C LEU A 98 8.61 -5.65 -16.48
N GLY A 99 8.76 -6.87 -15.98
CA GLY A 99 9.81 -7.79 -16.40
C GLY A 99 11.16 -7.36 -15.81
N GLY A 100 12.11 -8.29 -15.78
CA GLY A 100 13.44 -8.03 -15.26
C GLY A 100 13.81 -8.95 -14.10
N ARG A 101 14.99 -8.71 -13.57
CA ARG A 101 15.55 -9.51 -12.46
C ARG A 101 15.16 -8.86 -11.14
N PHE A 102 15.07 -9.67 -10.11
CA PHE A 102 15.02 -9.22 -8.73
C PHE A 102 15.89 -10.17 -7.89
N GLU A 103 16.42 -9.67 -6.80
CA GLU A 103 17.10 -10.51 -5.82
C GLU A 103 16.03 -11.15 -4.92
N PRO A 104 15.99 -12.49 -4.83
CA PRO A 104 15.05 -13.14 -3.92
C PRO A 104 15.29 -12.69 -2.48
N PRO A 105 14.23 -12.35 -1.72
CA PRO A 105 14.39 -11.92 -0.34
C PRO A 105 15.15 -12.94 0.50
N GLY A 106 16.30 -12.53 1.03
CA GLY A 106 17.12 -13.33 1.94
C GLY A 106 16.79 -13.02 3.39
N LYS A 107 17.63 -12.18 4.01
CA LYS A 107 17.46 -11.71 5.39
C LYS A 107 16.70 -10.37 5.49
N ASP A 108 16.13 -9.90 4.39
CA ASP A 108 15.49 -8.58 4.31
C ASP A 108 14.25 -8.44 5.21
N PHE A 109 13.71 -9.56 5.66
CA PHE A 109 12.58 -9.59 6.60
C PHE A 109 12.98 -9.79 8.06
N ASP A 110 14.29 -9.98 8.34
CA ASP A 110 14.76 -10.18 9.70
C ASP A 110 14.48 -8.95 10.57
N GLY A 111 13.77 -9.14 11.67
CA GLY A 111 13.38 -8.09 12.59
C GLY A 111 12.30 -7.13 12.10
N ALA A 112 11.77 -7.33 10.89
CA ALA A 112 10.63 -6.56 10.38
C ALA A 112 9.31 -7.05 11.00
N SER A 113 8.38 -6.12 11.25
CA SER A 113 7.03 -6.41 11.73
C SER A 113 6.04 -6.68 10.59
N ILE A 114 6.53 -6.80 9.37
CA ILE A 114 5.74 -6.96 8.16
C ILE A 114 4.66 -8.03 8.27
N THR A 115 3.45 -7.69 7.88
CA THR A 115 2.33 -8.59 7.63
C THR A 115 1.76 -8.34 6.24
N VAL A 116 1.19 -9.37 5.61
CA VAL A 116 0.60 -9.25 4.28
C VAL A 116 -0.84 -9.78 4.32
N PRO A 117 -1.80 -8.95 4.71
CA PRO A 117 -3.21 -9.35 4.81
C PRO A 117 -3.81 -9.84 3.49
N THR A 118 -3.32 -9.34 2.34
CA THR A 118 -3.88 -9.65 1.03
C THR A 118 -2.79 -9.69 -0.03
N GLY A 119 -2.88 -10.65 -0.95
CA GLY A 119 -2.17 -10.65 -2.22
C GLY A 119 -0.70 -11.05 -2.18
N MET A 120 -0.27 -11.81 -1.17
CA MET A 120 1.13 -12.28 -1.11
C MET A 120 1.51 -13.16 -2.32
N GLU A 121 0.54 -13.83 -2.93
CA GLU A 121 0.72 -14.66 -4.11
C GLU A 121 1.05 -13.87 -5.38
N HIS A 122 0.81 -12.56 -5.35
CA HIS A 122 1.11 -11.67 -6.48
C HIS A 122 2.57 -11.21 -6.50
N VAL A 123 3.34 -11.48 -5.45
CA VAL A 123 4.75 -11.05 -5.34
C VAL A 123 5.65 -12.27 -5.27
N PRO A 124 6.56 -12.46 -6.26
CA PRO A 124 7.46 -13.62 -6.29
C PRO A 124 8.32 -13.71 -5.03
N GLY A 125 8.40 -14.89 -4.43
CA GLY A 125 9.24 -15.18 -3.26
C GLY A 125 8.74 -14.62 -1.92
N LEU A 126 7.64 -13.85 -1.90
CA LEU A 126 7.14 -13.22 -0.69
C LEU A 126 6.63 -14.24 0.34
N LYS A 127 5.88 -15.23 -0.11
CA LYS A 127 5.34 -16.28 0.76
C LYS A 127 6.46 -17.09 1.45
N GLU A 128 7.47 -17.45 0.69
CA GLU A 128 8.63 -18.20 1.18
C GLU A 128 9.47 -17.35 2.15
N ALA A 129 9.63 -16.08 1.87
CA ALA A 129 10.35 -15.14 2.74
C ALA A 129 9.63 -14.93 4.08
N LEU A 130 8.31 -14.81 4.06
CA LEU A 130 7.50 -14.67 5.28
C LEU A 130 7.53 -15.96 6.13
N ALA A 131 7.60 -17.12 5.51
CA ALA A 131 7.67 -18.40 6.22
C ALA A 131 9.02 -18.64 6.91
N ARG A 132 10.08 -17.93 6.51
CA ARG A 132 11.43 -18.02 7.11
C ARG A 132 11.69 -16.98 8.20
N LYS A 133 10.80 -16.07 8.41
CA LYS A 133 10.88 -14.97 9.38
C LYS A 133 10.80 -15.44 10.83
#